data_027897525f461147386487ec952c806a
#
_entry.id   027897525f461147386487ec952c806a
#
_cell.length_a   1.000
_cell.length_b   1.000
_cell.length_c   1.000
_cell.angle_alpha   90.00
_cell.angle_beta   90.00
_cell.angle_gamma   90.00
#
_symmetry.space_group_name_H-M   'P 1'
#
loop_
_entity.id
_entity.type
_entity.pdbx_description
1 polymer ?
#
loop_
_entity_poly.entity_id
_entity_poly.type
_entity_poly.pdbx_seq_one_letter_code
_entity_poly.pdbx_strand_id
1 'polypeptide(L)'
;MLAAFHMALRSLFSRGVIADIDDTGGDQTVTLDTHYGVTRSSVPVHHPFGLAAHAPHDGAVTHVVANGSDPADLVALPPANPSVARMGNLAEGEVCLYDSMGQKLYFQGGKIVRVDCASELQVRIGGTTVFDVNQDRIYTSLDIQTDGKITAKGDVVAGKVSLQTHIHTGVQAGSGTSGPPQS
;
A
#
# COMPACT_ATOMS: atom_id res chain seq x y z
N MET A 1 -2.37 47.70 -17.60
CA MET A 1 -3.41 46.96 -16.92
C MET A 1 -3.47 45.47 -17.39
N LEU A 2 -3.58 45.22 -18.71
CA LEU A 2 -3.65 43.86 -19.27
C LEU A 2 -2.41 42.98 -18.96
N ALA A 3 -1.20 43.57 -19.08
CA ALA A 3 0.06 42.85 -18.77
C ALA A 3 0.18 42.44 -17.29
N ALA A 4 -0.23 43.30 -16.37
CA ALA A 4 -0.25 42.99 -14.94
C ALA A 4 -1.24 41.88 -14.62
N PHE A 5 -2.40 41.86 -15.27
CA PHE A 5 -3.40 40.80 -15.14
C PHE A 5 -2.88 39.45 -15.67
N HIS A 6 -2.20 39.46 -16.83
CA HIS A 6 -1.57 38.25 -17.37
C HIS A 6 -0.46 37.71 -16.47
N MET A 7 0.35 38.58 -15.86
CA MET A 7 1.38 38.14 -14.91
C MET A 7 0.79 37.56 -13.64
N ALA A 8 -0.28 38.14 -13.09
CA ALA A 8 -0.98 37.63 -11.93
C ALA A 8 -1.60 36.25 -12.22
N LEU A 9 -2.22 36.04 -13.38
CA LEU A 9 -2.73 34.73 -13.78
C LEU A 9 -1.62 33.64 -13.92
N ARG A 10 -0.46 34.02 -14.46
CA ARG A 10 0.68 33.10 -14.59
C ARG A 10 1.30 32.74 -13.25
N SER A 11 1.19 33.60 -12.25
CA SER A 11 1.73 33.32 -10.90
C SER A 11 0.83 32.45 -10.07
N LEU A 12 -0.44 32.21 -10.45
CA LEU A 12 -1.37 31.36 -9.71
C LEU A 12 -0.94 29.90 -9.67
N PHE A 13 -0.38 29.41 -10.77
CA PHE A 13 0.07 28.02 -10.89
C PHE A 13 1.48 27.96 -11.43
N SER A 14 2.33 27.23 -10.75
CA SER A 14 3.67 26.93 -11.25
C SER A 14 3.96 25.43 -11.06
N ARG A 15 4.74 24.86 -11.97
CA ARG A 15 5.32 23.53 -11.80
C ARG A 15 6.71 23.68 -11.24
N GLY A 16 7.06 22.85 -10.27
CA GLY A 16 8.40 22.76 -9.73
C GLY A 16 8.94 21.34 -9.76
N VAL A 17 10.27 21.24 -9.81
CA VAL A 17 11.01 20.01 -9.57
C VAL A 17 11.35 20.01 -8.09
N ILE A 18 11.06 18.91 -7.42
CA ILE A 18 11.30 18.77 -5.99
C ILE A 18 12.78 18.53 -5.76
N ALA A 19 13.38 19.35 -4.91
CA ALA A 19 14.75 19.19 -4.44
C ALA A 19 14.79 18.42 -3.11
N ASP A 20 13.77 18.59 -2.24
CA ASP A 20 13.69 17.92 -0.94
C ASP A 20 12.24 17.82 -0.46
N ILE A 21 11.96 16.81 0.36
CA ILE A 21 10.67 16.60 1.04
C ILE A 21 10.93 16.39 2.53
N ASP A 22 10.37 17.25 3.36
CA ASP A 22 10.37 17.09 4.81
C ASP A 22 9.00 16.58 5.28
N ASP A 23 8.99 15.40 5.88
CA ASP A 23 7.80 14.71 6.41
C ASP A 23 7.91 14.47 7.93
N THR A 24 8.72 15.27 8.61
CA THR A 24 8.96 15.15 10.06
C THR A 24 8.04 16.02 10.91
N GLY A 25 7.38 17.01 10.29
CA GLY A 25 6.49 17.97 10.93
C GLY A 25 5.04 17.51 11.05
N GLY A 26 4.17 18.42 11.47
CA GLY A 26 2.71 18.22 11.43
C GLY A 26 2.14 18.24 10.01
N ASP A 27 2.80 18.97 9.10
CA ASP A 27 2.52 19.00 7.67
C ASP A 27 3.77 18.53 6.92
N GLN A 28 3.56 17.77 5.85
CA GLN A 28 4.63 17.50 4.89
C GLN A 28 4.94 18.79 4.12
N THR A 29 6.22 19.14 3.98
CA THR A 29 6.64 20.29 3.19
C THR A 29 7.63 19.91 2.10
N VAL A 30 7.67 20.69 1.03
CA VAL A 30 8.60 20.50 -0.07
C VAL A 30 9.46 21.73 -0.30
N THR A 31 10.72 21.48 -0.66
CA THR A 31 11.59 22.47 -1.29
C THR A 31 11.64 22.13 -2.78
N LEU A 32 11.37 23.11 -3.62
CA LEU A 32 11.25 22.90 -5.06
C LEU A 32 11.83 24.07 -5.86
N ASP A 33 12.38 23.72 -7.02
CA ASP A 33 12.84 24.67 -8.01
C ASP A 33 11.74 24.92 -9.04
N THR A 34 11.29 26.18 -9.13
CA THR A 34 10.27 26.62 -10.07
C THR A 34 10.90 27.31 -11.29
N HIS A 35 10.07 27.85 -12.18
CA HIS A 35 10.54 28.59 -13.34
C HIS A 35 11.48 29.73 -12.96
N TYR A 36 12.42 30.05 -13.85
CA TYR A 36 13.44 31.11 -13.72
C TYR A 36 14.45 30.89 -12.56
N GLY A 37 14.68 29.65 -12.13
CA GLY A 37 15.65 29.36 -11.08
C GLY A 37 15.24 29.86 -9.70
N VAL A 38 13.97 30.02 -9.46
CA VAL A 38 13.45 30.43 -8.15
C VAL A 38 13.20 29.19 -7.31
N THR A 39 13.96 29.03 -6.22
CA THR A 39 13.71 27.98 -5.22
C THR A 39 12.66 28.46 -4.22
N ARG A 40 11.69 27.58 -3.93
CA ARG A 40 10.69 27.74 -2.88
C ARG A 40 10.91 26.67 -1.83
N SER A 41 11.06 27.07 -0.58
CA SER A 41 11.28 26.15 0.55
C SER A 41 10.07 26.12 1.48
N SER A 42 9.91 25.01 2.18
CA SER A 42 8.86 24.79 3.19
C SER A 42 7.44 25.06 2.66
N VAL A 43 7.18 24.69 1.39
CA VAL A 43 5.84 24.76 0.81
C VAL A 43 5.02 23.58 1.31
N PRO A 44 3.90 23.79 2.03
CA PRO A 44 3.09 22.69 2.55
C PRO A 44 2.45 21.89 1.41
N VAL A 45 2.38 20.56 1.61
CA VAL A 45 1.74 19.63 0.68
C VAL A 45 0.38 19.22 1.24
N HIS A 46 -0.68 19.45 0.49
CA HIS A 46 -2.02 19.02 0.90
C HIS A 46 -2.39 17.69 0.25
N HIS A 47 -2.31 16.62 1.04
CA HIS A 47 -2.80 15.29 0.65
C HIS A 47 -4.31 15.19 0.88
N PRO A 48 -5.03 14.42 0.04
CA PRO A 48 -6.41 14.05 0.35
C PRO A 48 -6.48 13.30 1.69
N PHE A 49 -7.49 13.61 2.50
CA PHE A 49 -7.68 12.92 3.77
C PHE A 49 -7.71 11.40 3.61
N GLY A 50 -6.95 10.70 4.42
CA GLY A 50 -6.82 9.24 4.38
C GLY A 50 -5.80 8.70 3.39
N LEU A 51 -5.08 9.57 2.65
CA LEU A 51 -3.94 9.22 1.81
C LEU A 51 -2.72 10.00 2.28
N ALA A 52 -1.61 9.32 2.48
CA ALA A 52 -0.32 9.92 2.75
C ALA A 52 0.73 9.23 1.87
N ALA A 53 1.65 9.99 1.29
CA ALA A 53 2.72 9.46 0.47
C ALA A 53 3.95 10.36 0.57
N HIS A 54 5.12 9.74 0.63
CA HIS A 54 6.41 10.41 0.52
C HIS A 54 7.04 9.93 -0.80
N ALA A 55 6.91 10.73 -1.84
CA ALA A 55 7.46 10.37 -3.15
C ALA A 55 9.00 10.39 -3.11
N PRO A 56 9.70 9.47 -3.81
CA PRO A 56 11.13 9.64 -4.03
C PRO A 56 11.40 11.01 -4.66
N HIS A 57 12.28 11.82 -4.07
CA HIS A 57 12.48 13.21 -4.51
C HIS A 57 13.19 13.31 -5.85
N ASP A 58 14.11 12.38 -6.17
CA ASP A 58 14.82 12.37 -7.44
C ASP A 58 13.85 12.24 -8.64
N GLY A 59 13.77 13.29 -9.44
CA GLY A 59 12.84 13.37 -10.56
C GLY A 59 11.38 13.65 -10.19
N ALA A 60 11.08 13.91 -8.92
CA ALA A 60 9.73 14.25 -8.48
C ALA A 60 9.36 15.66 -8.92
N VAL A 61 8.09 15.84 -9.23
CA VAL A 61 7.50 17.10 -9.67
C VAL A 61 6.18 17.33 -8.94
N THR A 62 5.86 18.61 -8.72
CA THR A 62 4.54 19.01 -8.24
C THR A 62 4.08 20.30 -8.87
N HIS A 63 2.82 20.62 -8.71
CA HIS A 63 2.25 21.92 -9.03
C HIS A 63 2.02 22.69 -7.73
N VAL A 64 2.40 23.95 -7.74
CA VAL A 64 2.24 24.89 -6.64
C VAL A 64 1.18 25.90 -7.00
N VAL A 65 0.29 26.13 -6.08
CA VAL A 65 -0.80 27.11 -6.15
C VAL A 65 -0.46 28.25 -5.21
N ALA A 66 -0.55 29.50 -5.70
CA ALA A 66 -0.46 30.69 -4.88
C ALA A 66 -1.88 31.12 -4.45
N ASN A 67 -2.19 31.00 -3.17
CA ASN A 67 -3.49 31.38 -2.63
C ASN A 67 -3.68 32.89 -2.76
N GLY A 68 -4.81 33.30 -3.33
CA GLY A 68 -5.09 34.72 -3.54
C GLY A 68 -4.08 35.48 -4.42
N SER A 69 -3.29 34.76 -5.23
CA SER A 69 -2.13 35.32 -5.99
C SER A 69 -1.00 35.83 -5.09
N ASP A 70 -0.95 35.40 -3.83
CA ASP A 70 0.13 35.76 -2.90
C ASP A 70 1.31 34.79 -3.08
N PRO A 71 2.49 35.25 -3.51
CA PRO A 71 3.66 34.38 -3.65
C PRO A 71 4.26 33.93 -2.30
N ALA A 72 3.79 34.47 -1.17
CA ALA A 72 4.16 34.06 0.16
C ALA A 72 3.22 32.99 0.75
N ASP A 73 2.01 32.83 0.19
CA ASP A 73 1.03 31.83 0.59
C ASP A 73 0.90 30.76 -0.50
N LEU A 74 1.78 29.78 -0.44
CA LEU A 74 1.89 28.69 -1.41
C LEU A 74 1.41 27.37 -0.84
N VAL A 75 0.77 26.56 -1.67
CA VAL A 75 0.44 25.17 -1.38
C VAL A 75 0.84 24.28 -2.55
N ALA A 76 1.43 23.13 -2.26
CA ALA A 76 1.78 22.13 -3.26
C ALA A 76 0.72 21.04 -3.34
N LEU A 77 0.42 20.59 -4.55
CA LEU A 77 -0.33 19.35 -4.77
C LEU A 77 0.56 18.14 -4.42
N PRO A 78 -0.03 16.97 -4.12
CA PRO A 78 0.74 15.76 -3.87
C PRO A 78 1.75 15.49 -4.98
N PRO A 79 3.02 15.21 -4.64
CA PRO A 79 4.07 14.97 -5.62
C PRO A 79 3.80 13.77 -6.52
N ALA A 80 4.22 13.86 -7.77
CA ALA A 80 4.31 12.74 -8.68
C ALA A 80 5.79 12.50 -9.05
N ASN A 81 6.17 11.23 -9.23
CA ASN A 81 7.50 10.92 -9.76
C ASN A 81 7.39 10.13 -11.07
N PRO A 82 7.29 10.82 -12.22
CA PRO A 82 7.11 10.18 -13.51
C PRO A 82 8.38 9.49 -14.03
N SER A 83 9.54 9.82 -13.47
CA SER A 83 10.84 9.37 -13.99
C SER A 83 11.29 8.05 -13.34
N VAL A 84 11.06 7.87 -12.05
CA VAL A 84 11.65 6.78 -11.26
C VAL A 84 10.58 5.82 -10.71
N ALA A 85 9.45 6.34 -10.26
CA ALA A 85 8.51 5.56 -9.43
C ALA A 85 7.06 5.60 -9.97
N ARG A 86 6.84 5.78 -11.27
CA ARG A 86 5.50 5.74 -11.84
C ARG A 86 5.09 4.29 -12.15
N MET A 87 3.96 3.84 -11.61
CA MET A 87 3.27 2.65 -12.09
C MET A 87 2.72 2.93 -13.50
N GLY A 88 3.14 2.15 -14.49
CA GLY A 88 2.69 2.24 -15.87
C GLY A 88 1.87 1.02 -16.31
N ASN A 89 1.46 1.01 -17.59
CA ASN A 89 0.81 -0.13 -18.27
C ASN A 89 -0.52 -0.58 -17.63
N LEU A 90 -1.26 0.32 -16.99
CA LEU A 90 -2.61 0.05 -16.55
C LEU A 90 -3.56 0.07 -17.77
N ALA A 91 -4.43 -0.90 -17.86
CA ALA A 91 -5.52 -0.86 -18.82
C ALA A 91 -6.60 0.15 -18.39
N GLU A 92 -7.47 0.54 -19.31
CA GLU A 92 -8.58 1.44 -18.98
C GLU A 92 -9.47 0.84 -17.89
N GLY A 93 -9.78 1.63 -16.86
CA GLY A 93 -10.59 1.21 -15.72
C GLY A 93 -9.84 0.49 -14.61
N GLU A 94 -8.53 0.25 -14.72
CA GLU A 94 -7.73 -0.34 -13.66
C GLU A 94 -7.21 0.71 -12.67
N VAL A 95 -7.06 0.31 -11.41
CA VAL A 95 -6.56 1.16 -10.31
C VAL A 95 -5.48 0.42 -9.54
N CYS A 96 -4.43 1.13 -9.16
CA CYS A 96 -3.35 0.58 -8.36
C CYS A 96 -2.87 1.58 -7.31
N LEU A 97 -2.80 1.15 -6.04
CA LEU A 97 -2.02 1.80 -4.99
C LEU A 97 -0.68 1.08 -4.90
N TYR A 98 0.41 1.81 -4.92
CA TYR A 98 1.75 1.22 -5.02
C TYR A 98 2.80 2.09 -4.34
N ASP A 99 3.92 1.47 -4.00
CA ASP A 99 5.12 2.14 -3.53
C ASP A 99 6.25 2.11 -4.58
N SER A 100 7.36 2.74 -4.26
CA SER A 100 8.55 2.78 -5.13
C SER A 100 9.31 1.44 -5.19
N MET A 101 9.01 0.50 -4.29
CA MET A 101 9.69 -0.79 -4.16
C MET A 101 8.93 -1.94 -4.85
N GLY A 102 7.77 -1.65 -5.46
CA GLY A 102 6.99 -2.63 -6.22
C GLY A 102 5.88 -3.31 -5.44
N GLN A 103 5.68 -2.97 -4.16
CA GLN A 103 4.51 -3.42 -3.41
C GLN A 103 3.27 -2.71 -3.92
N LYS A 104 2.14 -3.41 -3.97
CA LYS A 104 0.91 -2.81 -4.50
C LYS A 104 -0.37 -3.53 -4.10
N LEU A 105 -1.44 -2.74 -4.06
CA LEU A 105 -2.82 -3.22 -4.10
C LEU A 105 -3.40 -2.87 -5.47
N TYR A 106 -3.75 -3.87 -6.26
CA TYR A 106 -4.11 -3.71 -7.65
C TYR A 106 -5.49 -4.29 -7.97
N PHE A 107 -6.36 -3.45 -8.52
CA PHE A 107 -7.69 -3.82 -9.03
C PHE A 107 -7.57 -4.10 -10.52
N GLN A 108 -7.39 -5.38 -10.87
CA GLN A 108 -7.02 -5.81 -12.21
C GLN A 108 -8.21 -6.31 -13.01
N GLY A 109 -8.45 -5.70 -14.17
CA GLY A 109 -9.40 -6.16 -15.18
C GLY A 109 -10.83 -6.33 -14.68
N GLY A 110 -11.24 -5.65 -13.59
CA GLY A 110 -12.56 -5.78 -12.98
C GLY A 110 -12.86 -7.16 -12.37
N LYS A 111 -11.87 -8.02 -12.17
CA LYS A 111 -12.05 -9.42 -11.74
C LYS A 111 -11.17 -9.82 -10.55
N ILE A 112 -10.00 -9.21 -10.39
CA ILE A 112 -8.99 -9.64 -9.42
C ILE A 112 -8.62 -8.45 -8.55
N VAL A 113 -8.63 -8.64 -7.23
CA VAL A 113 -7.95 -7.76 -6.27
C VAL A 113 -6.65 -8.46 -5.88
N ARG A 114 -5.53 -7.91 -6.29
CA ARG A 114 -4.20 -8.49 -6.11
C ARG A 114 -3.38 -7.65 -5.15
N VAL A 115 -2.73 -8.31 -4.21
CA VAL A 115 -1.76 -7.70 -3.29
C VAL A 115 -0.39 -8.30 -3.59
N ASP A 116 0.57 -7.46 -3.96
CA ASP A 116 1.96 -7.86 -4.13
C ASP A 116 2.77 -7.30 -2.96
N CYS A 117 3.42 -8.17 -2.19
CA CYS A 117 4.27 -7.84 -1.06
C CYS A 117 5.69 -8.33 -1.34
N ALA A 118 6.71 -7.60 -0.86
CA ALA A 118 8.10 -8.01 -1.02
C ALA A 118 8.48 -9.19 -0.12
N SER A 119 7.96 -9.22 1.11
CA SER A 119 8.28 -10.25 2.10
C SER A 119 7.04 -10.88 2.73
N GLU A 120 6.12 -10.10 3.26
CA GLU A 120 4.94 -10.63 3.94
C GLU A 120 3.75 -9.67 3.88
N LEU A 121 2.54 -10.23 3.98
CA LEU A 121 1.29 -9.52 4.19
C LEU A 121 0.83 -9.74 5.63
N GLN A 122 0.63 -8.66 6.37
CA GLN A 122 0.15 -8.71 7.76
C GLN A 122 -1.24 -8.11 7.91
N VAL A 123 -2.09 -8.77 8.72
CA VAL A 123 -3.30 -8.18 9.29
C VAL A 123 -3.07 -7.99 10.78
N ARG A 124 -3.29 -6.76 11.28
CA ARG A 124 -3.05 -6.39 12.67
C ARG A 124 -4.32 -5.85 13.30
N ILE A 125 -4.60 -6.27 14.53
CA ILE A 125 -5.69 -5.78 15.36
C ILE A 125 -5.11 -5.26 16.66
N GLY A 126 -5.42 -4.00 17.00
CA GLY A 126 -4.87 -3.36 18.21
C GLY A 126 -3.34 -3.34 18.26
N GLY A 127 -2.67 -3.25 17.09
CA GLY A 127 -1.21 -3.26 17.00
C GLY A 127 -0.57 -4.66 17.00
N THR A 128 -1.33 -5.73 17.21
CA THR A 128 -0.84 -7.13 17.22
C THR A 128 -1.13 -7.81 15.89
N THR A 129 -0.14 -8.50 15.31
CA THR A 129 -0.34 -9.30 14.10
C THR A 129 -1.16 -10.54 14.44
N VAL A 130 -2.32 -10.69 13.79
CA VAL A 130 -3.26 -11.80 13.99
C VAL A 130 -3.30 -12.76 12.80
N PHE A 131 -2.86 -12.33 11.64
CA PHE A 131 -2.73 -13.14 10.43
C PHE A 131 -1.56 -12.63 9.61
N ASP A 132 -0.69 -13.52 9.13
CA ASP A 132 0.37 -13.20 8.17
C ASP A 132 0.51 -14.25 7.08
N VAL A 133 0.94 -13.82 5.91
CA VAL A 133 1.29 -14.66 4.77
C VAL A 133 2.68 -14.28 4.29
N ASN A 134 3.59 -15.24 4.27
CA ASN A 134 4.93 -15.09 3.73
C ASN A 134 5.31 -16.30 2.87
N GLN A 135 6.57 -16.42 2.45
CA GLN A 135 7.01 -17.51 1.58
C GLN A 135 6.96 -18.90 2.25
N ASP A 136 7.03 -18.95 3.57
CA ASP A 136 7.15 -20.22 4.31
C ASP A 136 5.80 -20.73 4.82
N ARG A 137 4.87 -19.80 5.14
CA ARG A 137 3.62 -20.18 5.81
C ARG A 137 2.51 -19.14 5.69
N ILE A 138 1.31 -19.59 5.99
CA ILE A 138 0.21 -18.76 6.46
C ILE A 138 0.09 -18.97 7.96
N TYR A 139 0.12 -17.92 8.76
CA TYR A 139 -0.02 -17.96 10.20
C TYR A 139 -1.25 -17.19 10.66
N THR A 140 -1.94 -17.74 11.64
CA THR A 140 -2.99 -17.04 12.39
C THR A 140 -2.86 -17.33 13.87
N SER A 141 -3.05 -16.32 14.71
CA SER A 141 -3.16 -16.46 16.17
C SER A 141 -4.61 -16.65 16.61
N LEU A 142 -5.56 -16.63 15.66
CA LEU A 142 -6.98 -16.80 15.90
C LEU A 142 -7.44 -18.19 15.45
N ASP A 143 -8.57 -18.64 16.00
CA ASP A 143 -9.24 -19.85 15.53
C ASP A 143 -9.68 -19.70 14.08
N ILE A 144 -9.64 -20.81 13.33
CA ILE A 144 -10.16 -20.86 11.97
C ILE A 144 -11.49 -21.60 12.01
N GLN A 145 -12.58 -20.89 11.74
CA GLN A 145 -13.91 -21.47 11.56
C GLN A 145 -14.28 -21.51 10.08
N THR A 146 -14.84 -22.61 9.61
CA THR A 146 -15.26 -22.78 8.22
C THR A 146 -16.60 -23.52 8.15
N ASP A 147 -17.50 -23.05 7.28
CA ASP A 147 -18.75 -23.73 6.95
C ASP A 147 -18.54 -24.77 5.82
N GLY A 148 -17.38 -24.75 5.18
CA GLY A 148 -17.02 -25.63 4.10
C GLY A 148 -16.03 -26.73 4.52
N LYS A 149 -15.65 -27.55 3.54
CA LYS A 149 -14.67 -28.61 3.72
C LYS A 149 -13.25 -28.05 3.71
N ILE A 150 -12.40 -28.52 4.62
CA ILE A 150 -10.95 -28.33 4.57
C ILE A 150 -10.35 -29.57 3.87
N THR A 151 -9.59 -29.34 2.81
CA THR A 151 -8.85 -30.38 2.09
C THR A 151 -7.36 -30.05 2.13
N ALA A 152 -6.58 -30.91 2.78
CA ALA A 152 -5.12 -30.82 2.78
C ALA A 152 -4.54 -31.85 1.80
N LYS A 153 -3.58 -31.43 0.97
CA LYS A 153 -2.81 -32.34 0.11
C LYS A 153 -1.72 -33.08 0.91
N GLY A 154 -1.20 -32.41 1.93
CA GLY A 154 -0.25 -32.95 2.88
C GLY A 154 -0.94 -33.40 4.18
N ASP A 155 -0.16 -33.59 5.24
CA ASP A 155 -0.67 -33.95 6.55
C ASP A 155 -1.30 -32.74 7.28
N VAL A 156 -2.19 -33.01 8.21
CA VAL A 156 -2.70 -32.06 9.20
C VAL A 156 -2.20 -32.52 10.57
N VAL A 157 -1.47 -31.63 11.27
CA VAL A 157 -0.83 -31.99 12.55
C VAL A 157 -1.42 -31.09 13.65
N ALA A 158 -1.92 -31.75 14.72
CA ALA A 158 -2.37 -31.09 15.95
C ALA A 158 -1.36 -31.39 17.07
N GLY A 159 -0.50 -30.42 17.41
CA GLY A 159 0.59 -30.64 18.36
C GLY A 159 1.59 -31.67 17.84
N LYS A 160 1.53 -32.91 18.36
CA LYS A 160 2.38 -34.03 17.93
C LYS A 160 1.59 -35.14 17.24
N VAL A 161 0.30 -34.95 17.00
CA VAL A 161 -0.59 -35.97 16.42
C VAL A 161 -0.81 -35.65 14.94
N SER A 162 -0.35 -36.55 14.08
CA SER A 162 -0.56 -36.53 12.63
C SER A 162 -1.93 -37.12 12.29
N LEU A 163 -2.70 -36.46 11.44
CA LEU A 163 -3.97 -36.99 10.97
C LEU A 163 -3.78 -38.22 10.06
N GLN A 164 -2.67 -38.26 9.31
CA GLN A 164 -2.37 -39.38 8.39
C GLN A 164 -1.78 -40.61 9.06
N THR A 165 -0.98 -40.46 10.14
CA THR A 165 -0.14 -41.53 10.67
C THR A 165 -0.35 -41.84 12.14
N HIS A 166 -1.28 -41.15 12.84
CA HIS A 166 -1.54 -41.44 14.24
C HIS A 166 -2.11 -42.87 14.41
N ILE A 167 -1.77 -43.47 15.51
CA ILE A 167 -2.25 -44.81 15.90
C ILE A 167 -2.99 -44.72 17.23
N HIS A 168 -3.93 -45.62 17.42
CA HIS A 168 -4.63 -45.78 18.69
C HIS A 168 -4.04 -47.00 19.46
N THR A 169 -3.74 -46.80 20.74
CA THR A 169 -3.31 -47.87 21.63
C THR A 169 -4.51 -48.53 22.31
N GLY A 170 -4.39 -49.81 22.70
CA GLY A 170 -5.47 -50.51 23.38
C GLY A 170 -6.60 -51.00 22.46
N VAL A 171 -6.39 -50.98 21.15
CA VAL A 171 -7.37 -51.48 20.17
C VAL A 171 -7.02 -52.93 19.82
N GLN A 172 -8.02 -53.83 19.90
CA GLN A 172 -7.86 -55.20 19.46
C GLN A 172 -7.92 -55.24 17.92
N ALA A 173 -6.92 -55.87 17.30
CA ALA A 173 -6.89 -56.01 15.84
C ALA A 173 -8.04 -56.92 15.38
N GLY A 174 -8.77 -56.49 14.35
CA GLY A 174 -9.88 -57.23 13.73
C GLY A 174 -10.01 -56.88 12.26
N SER A 175 -10.79 -57.65 11.50
CA SER A 175 -11.05 -57.45 10.08
C SER A 175 -12.18 -56.42 9.81
N GLY A 176 -12.83 -55.93 10.85
CA GLY A 176 -13.91 -54.93 10.72
C GLY A 176 -13.37 -53.50 10.69
N THR A 177 -14.07 -52.62 9.98
CA THR A 177 -13.84 -51.15 10.05
C THR A 177 -14.70 -50.57 11.17
N SER A 178 -14.20 -49.53 11.82
CA SER A 178 -15.02 -48.73 12.74
C SER A 178 -16.16 -48.04 11.98
N GLY A 179 -17.30 -47.82 12.64
CA GLY A 179 -18.37 -46.96 12.11
C GLY A 179 -17.90 -45.51 11.95
N PRO A 180 -18.73 -44.64 11.34
CA PRO A 180 -18.42 -43.24 11.27
C PRO A 180 -18.31 -42.60 12.66
N PRO A 181 -17.58 -41.53 12.83
CA PRO A 181 -17.53 -40.78 14.10
C PRO A 181 -18.94 -40.41 14.55
N GLN A 182 -19.22 -40.61 15.84
CA GLN A 182 -20.49 -40.16 16.44
C GLN A 182 -20.33 -38.69 16.81
N SER A 183 -21.36 -37.87 16.50
CA SER A 183 -21.47 -36.46 16.88
C SER A 183 -21.85 -36.33 18.35
#